data_60e7ac78d8722a8548b6a63b6286f5f8
#
_entry.id   60e7ac78d8722a8548b6a63b6286f5f8
#
_cell.length_a   1.000
_cell.length_b   1.000
_cell.length_c   1.000
_cell.angle_alpha   90.00
_cell.angle_beta   90.00
_cell.angle_gamma   90.00
#
_symmetry.space_group_name_H-M   'P 1'
#
loop_
_entity.id
_entity.type
_entity.pdbx_description
1 polymer ?
#
loop_
_entity_poly.entity_id
_entity_poly.type
_entity_poly.pdbx_seq_one_letter_code
_entity_poly.pdbx_strand_id
1 'polypeptide(L)'
;VHELVGGRWFERLVTRFTVPEELFGPLSLSALDEGRYERQTDAYLPTADVAFLDEVFKANSAILNALLGILNERVFDQGAQRVAVPLACVVAATNELPDDDGMRAFQDRFLFRCDVSPVADASFRTLLTLPHVHDEPPAWRFGRAVTALIDQLIERVSLSDSLIDGLVALRANLKEASVAVSDRRWVRVVRVLRVAALLDGRSQAGVEHLPILRWMLPATPAQVAAFDTWVLHWLGVDRTLDPVWLDRAAQAFAQQLELEQSAGELAFDDSGKLALARQLAGADSSAMGDGAPRLSAFSRARRYSAAHIGARVAQIGAVIDRVDHWLQGADRHARDLAGALRAVVWLSPSFGDRAVETFQGSVERVRAARERLIAVREAFCALPVNEEAAGTGRDRVPDPVDIGSSA
;
A
#
# COMPACT_ATOMS: atom_id res chain seq x y z
N VAL A 1 7.34 9.51 27.29
CA VAL A 1 8.41 8.57 26.85
C VAL A 1 9.44 8.36 27.95
N HIS A 2 9.99 9.44 28.55
CA HIS A 2 11.02 9.29 29.60
C HIS A 2 10.49 8.55 30.84
N GLU A 3 9.26 8.74 31.22
CA GLU A 3 8.61 8.03 32.34
C GLU A 3 8.51 6.52 32.09
N LEU A 4 8.26 6.14 30.82
CA LEU A 4 8.21 4.73 30.40
C LEU A 4 9.60 4.09 30.31
N VAL A 5 10.58 4.81 29.77
CA VAL A 5 11.94 4.31 29.58
C VAL A 5 12.75 4.38 30.89
N GLY A 6 12.50 5.42 31.70
CA GLY A 6 13.32 5.76 32.88
C GLY A 6 14.65 6.38 32.47
N GLY A 7 15.52 6.62 33.44
CA GLY A 7 16.83 7.20 33.22
C GLY A 7 16.86 8.72 33.24
N ARG A 8 17.97 9.30 32.78
CA ARG A 8 18.18 10.74 32.78
C ARG A 8 17.46 11.41 31.64
N TRP A 9 16.69 12.44 31.94
CA TRP A 9 15.96 13.27 31.02
C TRP A 9 16.73 14.54 30.66
N PHE A 10 16.70 14.93 29.40
CA PHE A 10 17.20 16.22 28.92
C PHE A 10 16.16 16.88 28.03
N GLU A 11 15.89 18.15 28.26
CA GLU A 11 14.96 18.95 27.47
C GLU A 11 15.55 20.31 27.12
N ARG A 12 15.38 20.75 25.88
CA ARG A 12 15.82 22.06 25.41
C ARG A 12 15.00 22.57 24.25
N LEU A 13 14.57 23.85 24.38
CA LEU A 13 14.12 24.63 23.24
C LEU A 13 15.34 25.12 22.46
N VAL A 14 15.41 24.76 21.19
CA VAL A 14 16.54 25.12 20.32
C VAL A 14 16.13 26.34 19.47
N THR A 15 17.01 27.33 19.45
CA THR A 15 16.85 28.54 18.65
C THR A 15 18.08 28.75 17.77
N ARG A 16 17.98 29.67 16.81
CA ARG A 16 19.16 30.05 15.99
C ARG A 16 20.33 30.66 16.82
N PHE A 17 20.05 31.10 18.05
CA PHE A 17 21.00 31.68 18.96
C PHE A 17 21.51 30.69 19.99
N THR A 18 20.97 29.49 20.05
CA THR A 18 21.40 28.43 20.95
C THR A 18 22.88 28.13 20.72
N VAL A 19 23.64 28.08 21.80
CA VAL A 19 25.06 27.77 21.76
C VAL A 19 25.33 26.31 22.18
N PRO A 20 26.44 25.70 21.71
CA PRO A 20 26.75 24.31 22.04
C PRO A 20 26.77 24.00 23.53
N GLU A 21 27.14 24.98 24.36
CA GLU A 21 27.18 24.86 25.82
C GLU A 21 25.84 24.52 26.46
N GLU A 22 24.76 24.97 25.83
CA GLU A 22 23.39 24.73 26.32
C GLU A 22 22.93 23.28 26.12
N LEU A 23 23.46 22.60 25.11
CA LEU A 23 23.11 21.20 24.82
C LEU A 23 24.14 20.22 25.35
N PHE A 24 25.45 20.57 25.24
CA PHE A 24 26.55 19.65 25.50
C PHE A 24 27.32 19.96 26.78
N GLY A 25 26.97 21.04 27.46
CA GLY A 25 27.61 21.51 28.67
C GLY A 25 28.77 22.48 28.45
N PRO A 26 29.08 23.34 29.45
CA PRO A 26 30.14 24.31 29.39
C PRO A 26 31.52 23.64 29.34
N LEU A 27 32.52 24.38 28.86
CA LEU A 27 33.91 23.94 28.94
C LEU A 27 34.39 23.87 30.40
N SER A 28 35.13 22.82 30.73
CA SER A 28 35.78 22.67 32.01
C SER A 28 37.02 23.57 32.07
N LEU A 29 36.98 24.60 32.89
CA LEU A 29 38.14 25.50 33.08
C LEU A 29 39.35 24.74 33.62
N SER A 30 39.13 23.83 34.57
CA SER A 30 40.22 23.03 35.15
C SER A 30 40.88 22.10 34.11
N ALA A 31 40.11 21.49 33.21
CA ALA A 31 40.67 20.68 32.13
C ALA A 31 41.42 21.55 31.11
N LEU A 32 40.90 22.75 30.84
CA LEU A 32 41.54 23.70 29.92
C LEU A 32 42.91 24.19 30.46
N ASP A 33 43.03 24.45 31.77
CA ASP A 33 44.28 24.79 32.43
C ASP A 33 45.33 23.65 32.31
N GLU A 34 44.87 22.41 32.20
CA GLU A 34 45.70 21.23 31.95
C GLU A 34 45.93 20.95 30.46
N GLY A 35 45.52 21.84 29.57
CA GLY A 35 45.65 21.70 28.12
C GLY A 35 44.68 20.69 27.51
N ARG A 36 43.61 20.30 28.21
CA ARG A 36 42.58 19.37 27.71
C ARG A 36 41.30 20.11 27.39
N TYR A 37 40.74 19.84 26.21
CA TYR A 37 39.46 20.39 25.75
C TYR A 37 38.33 19.45 26.16
N GLU A 38 37.77 19.67 27.35
CA GLU A 38 36.71 18.84 27.92
C GLU A 38 35.50 19.69 28.33
N ARG A 39 34.31 19.15 28.16
CA ARG A 39 33.04 19.75 28.60
C ARG A 39 32.54 19.10 29.88
N GLN A 40 31.84 19.86 30.69
CA GLN A 40 31.07 19.34 31.81
C GLN A 40 29.73 18.81 31.30
N THR A 41 29.69 17.52 30.97
CA THR A 41 28.54 16.91 30.31
C THR A 41 27.46 16.37 31.24
N ASP A 42 27.70 16.39 32.54
CA ASP A 42 26.72 15.93 33.53
C ASP A 42 25.46 16.80 33.50
N ALA A 43 24.28 16.14 33.46
CA ALA A 43 22.96 16.74 33.25
C ALA A 43 22.72 17.37 31.87
N TYR A 44 23.61 17.16 30.89
CA TYR A 44 23.43 17.58 29.50
C TYR A 44 23.17 16.40 28.57
N LEU A 45 22.85 16.71 27.31
CA LEU A 45 22.49 15.72 26.30
C LEU A 45 23.42 14.51 26.17
N PRO A 46 24.78 14.67 26.25
CA PRO A 46 25.72 13.54 26.15
C PRO A 46 25.55 12.48 27.25
N THR A 47 24.91 12.80 28.34
CA THR A 47 24.68 11.87 29.46
C THR A 47 23.22 11.49 29.64
N ALA A 48 22.32 11.98 28.79
CA ALA A 48 20.89 11.69 28.85
C ALA A 48 20.55 10.31 28.30
N ASP A 49 19.54 9.66 28.87
CA ASP A 49 18.93 8.43 28.36
C ASP A 49 17.78 8.74 27.39
N VAL A 50 17.04 9.82 27.64
CA VAL A 50 15.95 10.30 26.77
C VAL A 50 16.10 11.81 26.62
N ALA A 51 15.96 12.32 25.41
CA ALA A 51 16.03 13.75 25.14
C ALA A 51 14.78 14.23 24.38
N PHE A 52 14.32 15.45 24.71
CA PHE A 52 13.35 16.22 23.95
C PHE A 52 14.01 17.50 23.45
N LEU A 53 13.96 17.69 22.14
CA LEU A 53 14.52 18.86 21.46
C LEU A 53 13.40 19.60 20.75
N ASP A 54 12.98 20.73 21.29
CA ASP A 54 11.97 21.57 20.67
C ASP A 54 12.59 22.50 19.64
N GLU A 55 11.91 22.72 18.51
CA GLU A 55 12.35 23.55 17.38
C GLU A 55 13.75 23.18 16.83
N VAL A 56 14.04 21.88 16.81
CA VAL A 56 15.41 21.36 16.51
C VAL A 56 15.96 21.85 15.17
N PHE A 57 15.11 22.08 14.15
CA PHE A 57 15.54 22.56 12.83
C PHE A 57 15.94 24.05 12.81
N LYS A 58 15.72 24.79 13.89
CA LYS A 58 16.24 26.15 14.05
C LYS A 58 17.69 26.19 14.53
N ALA A 59 18.30 25.01 14.86
CA ALA A 59 19.67 24.90 15.28
C ALA A 59 20.67 25.39 14.20
N ASN A 60 21.76 25.97 14.63
CA ASN A 60 22.87 26.28 13.73
C ASN A 60 23.62 24.99 13.28
N SER A 61 24.41 25.10 12.22
CA SER A 61 25.09 23.95 11.59
C SER A 61 26.09 23.24 12.56
N ALA A 62 26.70 23.96 13.50
CA ALA A 62 27.61 23.37 14.46
C ALA A 62 26.88 22.43 15.43
N ILE A 63 25.72 22.85 15.93
CA ILE A 63 24.86 22.01 16.77
C ILE A 63 24.34 20.81 15.99
N LEU A 64 23.86 21.02 14.76
CA LEU A 64 23.33 19.93 13.92
C LEU A 64 24.40 18.87 13.65
N ASN A 65 25.63 19.27 13.36
CA ASN A 65 26.74 18.33 13.13
C ASN A 65 27.06 17.51 14.38
N ALA A 66 27.10 18.14 15.56
CA ALA A 66 27.32 17.43 16.83
C ALA A 66 26.16 16.46 17.13
N LEU A 67 24.91 16.88 16.88
CA LEU A 67 23.73 16.02 17.02
C LEU A 67 23.76 14.82 16.03
N LEU A 68 24.29 14.98 14.83
CA LEU A 68 24.44 13.87 13.89
C LEU A 68 25.35 12.76 14.43
N GLY A 69 26.45 13.09 15.11
CA GLY A 69 27.33 12.11 15.79
C GLY A 69 26.54 11.32 16.85
N ILE A 70 25.83 12.05 17.71
CA ILE A 70 25.03 11.45 18.79
C ILE A 70 23.89 10.56 18.21
N LEU A 71 23.16 11.03 17.21
CA LEU A 71 22.03 10.32 16.64
C LEU A 71 22.44 9.07 15.83
N ASN A 72 23.57 9.14 15.13
CA ASN A 72 24.01 8.05 14.24
C ASN A 72 24.86 7.02 14.97
N GLU A 73 25.88 7.49 15.71
CA GLU A 73 26.95 6.66 16.22
C GLU A 73 26.84 6.44 17.73
N ARG A 74 25.94 7.16 18.39
CA ARG A 74 25.81 7.15 19.86
C ARG A 74 27.11 7.54 20.55
N VAL A 75 27.83 8.48 19.96
CA VAL A 75 29.07 9.01 20.49
C VAL A 75 29.05 10.53 20.52
N PHE A 76 29.79 11.10 21.49
CA PHE A 76 30.03 12.52 21.60
C PHE A 76 31.52 12.76 21.59
N ASP A 77 32.00 13.68 20.76
CA ASP A 77 33.41 14.03 20.65
C ASP A 77 33.76 15.05 21.77
N GLN A 78 34.53 14.59 22.71
CA GLN A 78 35.00 15.40 23.85
C GLN A 78 36.51 15.60 23.75
N GLY A 79 36.92 16.68 23.09
CA GLY A 79 38.32 16.91 22.76
C GLY A 79 38.88 15.80 21.87
N ALA A 80 39.90 15.09 22.34
CA ALA A 80 40.51 13.97 21.63
C ALA A 80 39.79 12.63 21.88
N GLN A 81 38.82 12.59 22.77
CA GLN A 81 38.14 11.35 23.15
C GLN A 81 36.73 11.27 22.54
N ARG A 82 36.34 10.06 22.15
CA ARG A 82 34.95 9.73 21.76
C ARG A 82 34.27 9.00 22.92
N VAL A 83 33.27 9.64 23.50
CA VAL A 83 32.53 9.10 24.64
C VAL A 83 31.20 8.50 24.17
N ALA A 84 30.90 7.30 24.61
CA ALA A 84 29.60 6.67 24.31
C ALA A 84 28.47 7.40 25.03
N VAL A 85 27.38 7.70 24.27
CA VAL A 85 26.20 8.38 24.79
C VAL A 85 25.13 7.32 25.09
N PRO A 86 24.58 7.30 26.33
CA PRO A 86 23.60 6.29 26.75
C PRO A 86 22.20 6.48 26.14
N LEU A 87 22.04 7.39 25.21
CA LEU A 87 20.78 7.87 24.65
C LEU A 87 19.97 6.74 24.01
N ALA A 88 18.82 6.41 24.60
CA ALA A 88 17.89 5.43 24.09
C ALA A 88 16.91 6.04 23.07
N CYS A 89 16.40 7.25 23.34
CA CYS A 89 15.39 7.89 22.49
C CYS A 89 15.60 9.40 22.42
N VAL A 90 15.38 9.96 21.23
CA VAL A 90 15.25 11.41 21.02
C VAL A 90 13.89 11.70 20.41
N VAL A 91 13.16 12.60 21.03
CA VAL A 91 11.94 13.20 20.49
C VAL A 91 12.28 14.62 20.07
N ALA A 92 11.96 14.98 18.84
CA ALA A 92 12.12 16.33 18.34
C ALA A 92 10.77 16.91 17.92
N ALA A 93 10.53 18.18 18.22
CA ALA A 93 9.38 18.93 17.73
C ALA A 93 9.84 20.07 16.81
N THR A 94 8.98 20.46 15.90
CA THR A 94 9.20 21.62 15.03
C THR A 94 7.87 22.12 14.45
N ASN A 95 7.76 23.40 14.22
CA ASN A 95 6.65 24.01 13.50
C ASN A 95 6.94 24.18 12.00
N GLU A 96 8.20 24.02 11.60
CA GLU A 96 8.62 24.23 10.21
C GLU A 96 9.40 23.01 9.72
N LEU A 97 9.04 22.52 8.53
CA LEU A 97 9.81 21.47 7.87
C LEU A 97 10.99 22.11 7.10
N PRO A 98 12.16 21.48 7.10
CA PRO A 98 13.32 22.02 6.41
C PRO A 98 13.18 21.94 4.88
N ASP A 99 13.56 23.03 4.22
CA ASP A 99 13.54 23.14 2.74
C ASP A 99 14.91 22.77 2.12
N ASP A 100 15.99 22.83 2.87
CA ASP A 100 17.33 22.55 2.36
C ASP A 100 17.74 21.06 2.50
N ASP A 101 18.63 20.61 1.60
CA ASP A 101 19.06 19.20 1.55
C ASP A 101 19.86 18.74 2.77
N GLY A 102 20.62 19.65 3.42
CA GLY A 102 21.36 19.34 4.63
C GLY A 102 20.44 19.03 5.81
N MET A 103 19.39 19.84 5.96
CA MET A 103 18.35 19.65 6.95
C MET A 103 17.50 18.43 6.69
N ARG A 104 17.21 18.11 5.41
CA ARG A 104 16.52 16.86 5.04
C ARG A 104 17.33 15.64 5.44
N ALA A 105 18.65 15.68 5.25
CA ALA A 105 19.54 14.61 5.70
C ALA A 105 19.51 14.43 7.23
N PHE A 106 19.39 15.52 8.01
CA PHE A 106 19.20 15.47 9.45
C PHE A 106 17.81 14.91 9.79
N GLN A 107 16.75 15.37 9.13
CA GLN A 107 15.38 14.88 9.31
C GLN A 107 15.29 13.35 9.05
N ASP A 108 16.05 12.81 8.09
CA ASP A 108 16.05 11.36 7.80
C ASP A 108 16.58 10.50 8.96
N ARG A 109 17.23 11.10 9.98
CA ARG A 109 17.65 10.39 11.19
C ARG A 109 16.50 10.09 12.14
N PHE A 110 15.43 10.88 12.07
CA PHE A 110 14.20 10.61 12.81
C PHE A 110 13.35 9.59 12.05
N LEU A 111 13.25 8.39 12.62
CA LEU A 111 12.58 7.28 11.97
C LEU A 111 11.06 7.47 11.92
N PHE A 112 10.48 7.85 13.05
CA PHE A 112 9.07 8.14 13.18
C PHE A 112 8.79 9.62 12.98
N ARG A 113 7.71 9.92 12.28
CA ARG A 113 7.21 11.28 12.02
C ARG A 113 5.73 11.32 12.32
N CYS A 114 5.31 12.32 13.07
CA CYS A 114 3.92 12.52 13.43
C CYS A 114 3.55 13.98 13.13
N ASP A 115 2.57 14.16 12.27
CA ASP A 115 1.97 15.47 12.04
C ASP A 115 0.88 15.71 13.09
N VAL A 116 1.01 16.80 13.85
CA VAL A 116 0.07 17.17 14.90
C VAL A 116 -0.76 18.35 14.42
N SER A 117 -1.95 18.04 13.93
CA SER A 117 -2.91 19.05 13.49
C SER A 117 -3.60 19.70 14.68
N PRO A 118 -4.12 20.95 14.52
CA PRO A 118 -4.99 21.57 15.50
C PRO A 118 -6.19 20.67 15.84
N VAL A 119 -6.73 20.86 17.05
CA VAL A 119 -7.91 20.11 17.50
C VAL A 119 -9.08 20.37 16.56
N ALA A 120 -9.72 19.31 16.07
CA ALA A 120 -10.89 19.40 15.21
C ALA A 120 -12.06 20.09 15.92
N ASP A 121 -12.91 20.83 15.18
CA ASP A 121 -14.05 21.57 15.71
C ASP A 121 -14.99 20.66 16.56
N ALA A 122 -15.19 19.41 16.15
CA ALA A 122 -15.98 18.44 16.87
C ALA A 122 -15.44 18.13 18.29
N SER A 123 -14.11 18.21 18.48
CA SER A 123 -13.43 17.93 19.74
C SER A 123 -13.09 19.20 20.54
N PHE A 124 -13.32 20.38 19.96
CA PHE A 124 -12.94 21.65 20.59
C PHE A 124 -13.70 21.88 21.93
N ARG A 125 -14.98 21.53 21.98
CA ARG A 125 -15.76 21.59 23.24
C ARG A 125 -15.14 20.71 24.34
N THR A 126 -14.70 19.53 23.99
CA THR A 126 -14.05 18.60 24.92
C THR A 126 -12.74 19.19 25.43
N LEU A 127 -11.93 19.79 24.53
CA LEU A 127 -10.69 20.48 24.92
C LEU A 127 -10.92 21.54 26.00
N LEU A 128 -11.98 22.37 25.85
CA LEU A 128 -12.31 23.45 26.80
C LEU A 128 -12.76 22.92 28.17
N THR A 129 -13.23 21.69 28.24
CA THR A 129 -13.78 21.06 29.45
C THR A 129 -12.87 19.98 30.03
N LEU A 130 -11.69 19.77 29.44
CA LEU A 130 -10.73 18.81 29.98
C LEU A 130 -10.28 19.26 31.38
N PRO A 131 -10.40 18.41 32.40
CA PRO A 131 -9.80 18.69 33.70
C PRO A 131 -8.29 18.72 33.55
N HIS A 132 -7.60 19.47 34.41
CA HIS A 132 -6.14 19.34 34.53
C HIS A 132 -5.85 17.91 35.02
N VAL A 133 -5.45 17.05 34.09
CA VAL A 133 -5.02 15.69 34.42
C VAL A 133 -3.62 15.80 34.99
N HIS A 134 -3.45 15.46 36.25
CA HIS A 134 -2.13 15.15 36.78
C HIS A 134 -1.70 13.84 36.11
N ASP A 135 -0.62 13.86 35.35
CA ASP A 135 -0.03 12.67 34.77
C ASP A 135 0.37 11.73 35.92
N GLU A 136 -0.40 10.66 36.12
CA GLU A 136 0.04 9.59 37.00
C GLU A 136 1.22 8.86 36.34
N PRO A 137 2.31 8.63 37.10
CA PRO A 137 3.44 7.91 36.55
C PRO A 137 3.00 6.50 36.10
N PRO A 138 3.53 5.99 34.98
CA PRO A 138 3.12 4.69 34.48
C PRO A 138 3.40 3.59 35.50
N ALA A 139 2.48 2.64 35.65
CA ALA A 139 2.59 1.53 36.59
C ALA A 139 3.81 0.62 36.35
N TRP A 140 4.41 0.70 35.17
CA TRP A 140 5.59 -0.07 34.76
C TRP A 140 6.52 0.76 33.86
N ARG A 141 7.81 0.38 33.82
CA ARG A 141 8.83 1.05 33.01
C ARG A 141 9.60 0.05 32.19
N PHE A 142 9.94 0.44 30.95
CA PHE A 142 10.89 -0.27 30.12
C PHE A 142 12.31 0.05 30.56
N GLY A 143 12.87 -0.75 31.46
CA GLY A 143 14.27 -0.60 31.80
C GLY A 143 15.20 -1.09 30.69
N ARG A 144 16.49 -0.74 30.78
CA ARG A 144 17.52 -1.17 29.81
C ARG A 144 17.60 -2.69 29.64
N ALA A 145 17.24 -3.47 30.66
CA ALA A 145 17.21 -4.93 30.57
C ALA A 145 16.13 -5.41 29.59
N VAL A 146 14.97 -4.74 29.54
CA VAL A 146 13.88 -5.07 28.60
C VAL A 146 14.28 -4.75 27.17
N THR A 147 14.89 -3.58 26.92
CA THR A 147 15.37 -3.22 25.58
C THR A 147 16.45 -4.18 25.10
N ALA A 148 17.40 -4.58 25.96
CA ALA A 148 18.41 -5.57 25.62
C ALA A 148 17.81 -6.95 25.32
N LEU A 149 16.76 -7.36 26.04
CA LEU A 149 16.04 -8.60 25.77
C LEU A 149 15.31 -8.53 24.41
N ILE A 150 14.65 -7.41 24.11
CA ILE A 150 14.03 -7.18 22.81
C ILE A 150 15.07 -7.31 21.69
N ASP A 151 16.23 -6.71 21.83
CA ASP A 151 17.33 -6.77 20.85
C ASP A 151 17.81 -8.21 20.58
N GLN A 152 17.79 -9.07 21.58
CA GLN A 152 18.13 -10.50 21.41
C GLN A 152 17.00 -11.31 20.74
N LEU A 153 15.75 -10.95 21.04
CA LEU A 153 14.59 -11.71 20.56
C LEU A 153 14.21 -11.36 19.12
N ILE A 154 14.40 -10.12 18.67
CA ILE A 154 14.00 -9.67 17.33
C ILE A 154 14.73 -10.41 16.21
N GLU A 155 15.97 -10.90 16.47
CA GLU A 155 16.72 -11.70 15.50
C GLU A 155 16.06 -13.05 15.19
N ARG A 156 15.17 -13.52 16.07
CA ARG A 156 14.40 -14.76 15.89
C ARG A 156 13.07 -14.53 15.17
N VAL A 157 12.65 -13.29 14.98
CA VAL A 157 11.40 -12.96 14.29
C VAL A 157 11.65 -12.93 12.79
N SER A 158 10.97 -13.81 12.06
CA SER A 158 11.01 -13.86 10.59
C SER A 158 10.03 -12.86 9.96
N LEU A 159 10.18 -12.62 8.66
CA LEU A 159 9.19 -11.92 7.85
C LEU A 159 8.41 -12.94 7.04
N SER A 160 7.10 -12.78 6.87
CA SER A 160 6.33 -13.62 5.94
C SER A 160 6.61 -13.23 4.49
N ASP A 161 6.48 -14.18 3.56
CA ASP A 161 6.66 -13.92 2.13
C ASP A 161 5.68 -12.84 1.64
N SER A 162 4.43 -12.88 2.11
CA SER A 162 3.42 -11.86 1.79
C SER A 162 3.78 -10.45 2.27
N LEU A 163 4.45 -10.33 3.42
CA LEU A 163 4.98 -9.05 3.89
C LEU A 163 6.15 -8.57 3.04
N ILE A 164 7.07 -9.47 2.68
CA ILE A 164 8.21 -9.14 1.81
C ILE A 164 7.71 -8.63 0.46
N ASP A 165 6.77 -9.32 -0.16
CA ASP A 165 6.14 -8.88 -1.40
C ASP A 165 5.45 -7.52 -1.24
N GLY A 166 4.78 -7.29 -0.09
CA GLY A 166 4.18 -6.01 0.26
C GLY A 166 5.21 -4.88 0.30
N LEU A 167 6.35 -5.12 0.92
CA LEU A 167 7.44 -4.14 0.99
C LEU A 167 8.06 -3.85 -0.39
N VAL A 168 8.21 -4.87 -1.24
CA VAL A 168 8.70 -4.71 -2.63
C VAL A 168 7.73 -3.86 -3.45
N ALA A 169 6.43 -4.16 -3.39
CA ALA A 169 5.42 -3.38 -4.09
C ALA A 169 5.28 -1.96 -3.53
N LEU A 170 5.38 -1.78 -2.22
CA LEU A 170 5.38 -0.46 -1.59
C LEU A 170 6.57 0.38 -2.08
N ARG A 171 7.77 -0.22 -2.17
CA ARG A 171 8.96 0.47 -2.69
C ARG A 171 8.75 0.94 -4.13
N ALA A 172 8.15 0.11 -4.98
CA ALA A 172 7.81 0.48 -6.36
C ALA A 172 6.82 1.65 -6.40
N ASN A 173 5.74 1.58 -5.63
CA ASN A 173 4.73 2.64 -5.53
C ASN A 173 5.31 3.97 -5.04
N LEU A 174 6.15 3.95 -3.99
CA LEU A 174 6.82 5.15 -3.48
C LEU A 174 7.77 5.78 -4.52
N LYS A 175 8.46 4.93 -5.31
CA LYS A 175 9.33 5.40 -6.40
C LYS A 175 8.53 6.07 -7.52
N GLU A 176 7.40 5.52 -7.91
CA GLU A 176 6.46 6.11 -8.88
C GLU A 176 5.91 7.46 -8.37
N ALA A 177 5.59 7.54 -7.08
CA ALA A 177 5.16 8.76 -6.42
C ALA A 177 6.31 9.77 -6.15
N SER A 178 7.54 9.49 -6.63
CA SER A 178 8.74 10.32 -6.42
C SER A 178 9.09 10.53 -4.94
N VAL A 179 8.74 9.58 -4.07
CA VAL A 179 9.10 9.57 -2.65
C VAL A 179 10.40 8.80 -2.47
N ALA A 180 11.49 9.52 -2.25
CA ALA A 180 12.81 8.91 -2.02
C ALA A 180 12.90 8.35 -0.58
N VAL A 181 13.22 7.06 -0.47
CA VAL A 181 13.47 6.39 0.81
C VAL A 181 14.85 5.76 0.78
N SER A 182 15.70 6.12 1.75
CA SER A 182 17.08 5.62 1.83
C SER A 182 17.12 4.13 2.20
N ASP A 183 18.13 3.39 1.71
CA ASP A 183 18.31 1.97 2.06
C ASP A 183 18.52 1.79 3.58
N ARG A 184 19.19 2.74 4.25
CA ARG A 184 19.31 2.78 5.72
C ARG A 184 17.93 2.80 6.38
N ARG A 185 16.98 3.54 5.82
CA ARG A 185 15.61 3.64 6.35
C ARG A 185 14.87 2.31 6.18
N TRP A 186 15.04 1.62 5.05
CA TRP A 186 14.47 0.29 4.84
C TRP A 186 14.99 -0.76 5.84
N VAL A 187 16.28 -0.75 6.16
CA VAL A 187 16.83 -1.62 7.20
C VAL A 187 16.18 -1.37 8.57
N ARG A 188 15.95 -0.09 8.91
CA ARG A 188 15.27 0.28 10.16
C ARG A 188 13.79 -0.10 10.15
N VAL A 189 13.11 0.01 8.99
CA VAL A 189 11.73 -0.45 8.78
C VAL A 189 11.61 -1.93 9.13
N VAL A 190 12.47 -2.78 8.57
CA VAL A 190 12.46 -4.22 8.86
C VAL A 190 12.63 -4.49 10.37
N ARG A 191 13.53 -3.77 11.03
CA ARG A 191 13.71 -3.89 12.47
C ARG A 191 12.44 -3.52 13.26
N VAL A 192 11.76 -2.44 12.89
CA VAL A 192 10.51 -2.02 13.54
C VAL A 192 9.40 -3.07 13.31
N LEU A 193 9.26 -3.62 12.11
CA LEU A 193 8.29 -4.66 11.83
C LEU A 193 8.51 -5.92 12.68
N ARG A 194 9.78 -6.31 12.88
CA ARG A 194 10.12 -7.42 13.78
C ARG A 194 9.79 -7.11 15.25
N VAL A 195 10.10 -5.89 15.70
CA VAL A 195 9.74 -5.45 17.07
C VAL A 195 8.22 -5.45 17.22
N ALA A 196 7.51 -4.96 16.22
CA ALA A 196 6.07 -4.93 16.17
C ALA A 196 5.47 -6.32 16.39
N ALA A 197 5.89 -7.29 15.60
CA ALA A 197 5.44 -8.67 15.71
C ALA A 197 5.81 -9.30 17.06
N LEU A 198 7.02 -9.03 17.57
CA LEU A 198 7.44 -9.51 18.88
C LEU A 198 6.54 -9.01 20.01
N LEU A 199 6.17 -7.71 19.97
CA LEU A 199 5.30 -7.10 20.99
C LEU A 199 3.85 -7.59 20.88
N ASP A 200 3.42 -8.03 19.70
CA ASP A 200 2.14 -8.74 19.50
C ASP A 200 2.21 -10.23 19.87
N GLY A 201 3.36 -10.70 20.42
CA GLY A 201 3.57 -12.09 20.81
C GLY A 201 3.76 -13.06 19.63
N ARG A 202 4.17 -12.56 18.47
CA ARG A 202 4.33 -13.35 17.24
C ARG A 202 5.81 -13.62 16.94
N SER A 203 6.09 -14.81 16.40
CA SER A 203 7.42 -15.18 15.89
C SER A 203 7.67 -14.78 14.44
N GLN A 204 6.64 -14.25 13.75
CA GLN A 204 6.70 -13.83 12.36
C GLN A 204 5.93 -12.51 12.17
N ALA A 205 6.54 -11.55 11.48
CA ALA A 205 5.87 -10.33 11.05
C ALA A 205 5.08 -10.58 9.77
N GLY A 206 3.82 -10.22 9.75
CA GLY A 206 2.90 -10.36 8.63
C GLY A 206 2.45 -9.01 8.05
N VAL A 207 1.61 -9.06 7.04
CA VAL A 207 1.07 -7.87 6.33
C VAL A 207 0.28 -6.92 7.25
N GLU A 208 -0.27 -7.44 8.34
CA GLU A 208 -0.99 -6.69 9.37
C GLU A 208 -0.12 -5.63 10.07
N HIS A 209 1.20 -5.75 9.96
CA HIS A 209 2.14 -4.77 10.52
C HIS A 209 2.48 -3.64 9.52
N LEU A 210 2.12 -3.76 8.22
CA LEU A 210 2.36 -2.70 7.22
C LEU A 210 1.85 -1.31 7.63
N PRO A 211 0.67 -1.18 8.29
CA PRO A 211 0.13 0.13 8.64
C PRO A 211 1.04 0.98 9.53
N ILE A 212 1.96 0.37 10.32
CA ILE A 212 2.90 1.13 11.16
C ILE A 212 3.84 2.01 10.32
N LEU A 213 4.07 1.65 9.07
CA LEU A 213 4.98 2.35 8.17
C LEU A 213 4.47 3.75 7.77
N ARG A 214 3.18 4.04 8.02
CA ARG A 214 2.62 5.40 7.84
C ARG A 214 3.36 6.47 8.64
N TRP A 215 3.94 6.09 9.75
CA TRP A 215 4.72 6.97 10.61
C TRP A 215 6.19 7.06 10.23
N MET A 216 6.62 6.24 9.25
CA MET A 216 8.04 6.07 8.93
C MET A 216 8.40 6.50 7.51
N LEU A 217 7.55 6.23 6.51
CA LEU A 217 7.89 6.43 5.11
C LEU A 217 7.35 7.74 4.53
N PRO A 218 6.08 8.14 4.73
CA PRO A 218 5.59 9.43 4.28
C PRO A 218 6.27 10.60 5.00
N ALA A 219 6.43 11.71 4.32
CA ALA A 219 7.01 12.93 4.87
C ALA A 219 5.98 14.08 5.02
N THR A 220 4.86 14.00 4.29
CA THR A 220 3.82 15.03 4.28
C THR A 220 2.44 14.40 4.54
N PRO A 221 1.44 15.17 5.02
CA PRO A 221 0.08 14.68 5.22
C PRO A 221 -0.56 14.08 3.96
N ALA A 222 -0.29 14.67 2.78
CA ALA A 222 -0.77 14.13 1.51
C ALA A 222 -0.17 12.75 1.21
N GLN A 223 1.12 12.56 1.49
CA GLN A 223 1.78 11.25 1.33
C GLN A 223 1.24 10.22 2.34
N VAL A 224 0.89 10.64 3.56
CA VAL A 224 0.25 9.76 4.55
C VAL A 224 -1.11 9.27 4.03
N ALA A 225 -1.95 10.15 3.48
CA ALA A 225 -3.24 9.78 2.92
C ALA A 225 -3.10 8.81 1.74
N ALA A 226 -2.14 9.06 0.84
CA ALA A 226 -1.83 8.17 -0.28
C ALA A 226 -1.33 6.80 0.19
N PHE A 227 -0.46 6.77 1.20
CA PHE A 227 0.03 5.56 1.83
C PHE A 227 -1.11 4.74 2.47
N ASP A 228 -1.98 5.38 3.26
CA ASP A 228 -3.12 4.72 3.89
C ASP A 228 -4.03 4.08 2.82
N THR A 229 -4.30 4.80 1.74
CA THR A 229 -5.10 4.29 0.62
C THR A 229 -4.43 3.07 -0.02
N TRP A 230 -3.12 3.12 -0.24
CA TRP A 230 -2.36 2.01 -0.80
C TRP A 230 -2.39 0.79 0.13
N VAL A 231 -2.16 0.98 1.45
CA VAL A 231 -2.18 -0.12 2.43
C VAL A 231 -3.56 -0.74 2.54
N LEU A 232 -4.63 0.07 2.57
CA LEU A 232 -6.00 -0.43 2.60
C LEU A 232 -6.31 -1.27 1.36
N HIS A 233 -5.90 -0.80 0.17
CA HIS A 233 -6.03 -1.57 -1.06
C HIS A 233 -5.21 -2.87 -1.00
N TRP A 234 -3.95 -2.79 -0.53
CA TRP A 234 -3.07 -3.95 -0.42
C TRP A 234 -3.58 -5.02 0.54
N LEU A 235 -4.16 -4.63 1.67
CA LEU A 235 -4.77 -5.54 2.64
C LEU A 235 -6.14 -6.04 2.19
N GLY A 236 -6.88 -5.22 1.40
CA GLY A 236 -8.23 -5.50 0.94
C GLY A 236 -8.32 -6.29 -0.37
N VAL A 237 -7.21 -6.57 -1.02
CA VAL A 237 -7.18 -7.34 -2.26
C VAL A 237 -6.50 -8.69 -2.01
N ASP A 238 -7.30 -9.75 -2.10
CA ASP A 238 -6.72 -11.09 -2.24
C ASP A 238 -6.11 -11.19 -3.65
N ARG A 239 -4.80 -11.30 -3.75
CA ARG A 239 -4.01 -11.32 -4.98
C ARG A 239 -4.31 -12.49 -5.88
N THR A 240 -5.03 -13.49 -5.41
CA THR A 240 -5.42 -14.64 -6.22
C THR A 240 -6.51 -14.30 -7.23
N LEU A 241 -7.23 -13.17 -7.02
CA LEU A 241 -8.26 -12.67 -7.93
C LEU A 241 -8.35 -11.13 -7.89
N ASP A 242 -7.77 -10.46 -8.90
CA ASP A 242 -7.87 -9.01 -9.06
C ASP A 242 -9.26 -8.60 -9.58
N PRO A 243 -10.07 -7.81 -8.83
CA PRO A 243 -11.36 -7.35 -9.29
C PRO A 243 -11.30 -6.51 -10.57
N VAL A 244 -10.20 -5.77 -10.80
CA VAL A 244 -10.02 -4.95 -12.01
C VAL A 244 -9.79 -5.83 -13.23
N TRP A 245 -9.00 -6.90 -13.07
CA TRP A 245 -8.83 -7.89 -14.13
C TRP A 245 -10.16 -8.58 -14.45
N LEU A 246 -10.93 -8.95 -13.42
CA LEU A 246 -12.21 -9.63 -13.59
C LEU A 246 -13.23 -8.76 -14.33
N ASP A 247 -13.28 -7.46 -14.04
CA ASP A 247 -14.10 -6.50 -14.74
C ASP A 247 -13.72 -6.41 -16.24
N ARG A 248 -12.42 -6.35 -16.54
CA ARG A 248 -11.90 -6.35 -17.91
C ARG A 248 -12.24 -7.66 -18.63
N ALA A 249 -12.10 -8.80 -17.96
CA ALA A 249 -12.46 -10.09 -18.52
C ALA A 249 -13.96 -10.16 -18.85
N ALA A 250 -14.83 -9.72 -17.94
CA ALA A 250 -16.27 -9.66 -18.19
C ALA A 250 -16.63 -8.74 -19.38
N GLN A 251 -15.97 -7.60 -19.50
CA GLN A 251 -16.14 -6.69 -20.64
C GLN A 251 -15.65 -7.30 -21.95
N ALA A 252 -14.50 -8.00 -21.96
CA ALA A 252 -13.97 -8.66 -23.16
C ALA A 252 -14.93 -9.73 -23.67
N PHE A 253 -15.49 -10.54 -22.78
CA PHE A 253 -16.51 -11.53 -23.18
C PHE A 253 -17.81 -10.89 -23.66
N ALA A 254 -18.25 -9.78 -23.05
CA ALA A 254 -19.44 -9.06 -23.50
C ALA A 254 -19.24 -8.44 -24.90
N GLN A 255 -18.08 -7.83 -25.16
CA GLN A 255 -17.72 -7.30 -26.48
C GLN A 255 -17.62 -8.41 -27.52
N GLN A 256 -17.06 -9.56 -27.19
CA GLN A 256 -17.01 -10.71 -28.09
C GLN A 256 -18.39 -11.22 -28.42
N LEU A 257 -19.31 -11.28 -27.44
CA LEU A 257 -20.71 -11.65 -27.67
C LEU A 257 -21.40 -10.68 -28.64
N GLU A 258 -21.23 -9.38 -28.45
CA GLU A 258 -21.79 -8.35 -29.33
C GLU A 258 -21.24 -8.47 -30.75
N LEU A 259 -19.94 -8.72 -30.91
CA LEU A 259 -19.36 -9.00 -32.24
C LEU A 259 -19.94 -10.24 -32.89
N GLU A 260 -20.17 -11.31 -32.13
CA GLU A 260 -20.72 -12.55 -32.62
C GLU A 260 -22.23 -12.41 -32.95
N GLN A 261 -22.97 -11.62 -32.19
CA GLN A 261 -24.38 -11.30 -32.47
C GLN A 261 -24.52 -10.40 -33.71
N SER A 262 -23.72 -9.34 -33.82
CA SER A 262 -23.80 -8.40 -34.95
C SER A 262 -23.28 -8.99 -36.27
N ALA A 263 -22.36 -9.96 -36.23
CA ALA A 263 -21.88 -10.66 -37.41
C ALA A 263 -22.94 -11.45 -38.17
N GLY A 264 -24.13 -11.61 -37.57
CA GLY A 264 -25.30 -12.23 -38.21
C GLY A 264 -26.07 -11.31 -39.18
N GLU A 265 -25.87 -10.00 -39.10
CA GLU A 265 -26.63 -9.02 -39.91
C GLU A 265 -26.03 -8.78 -41.30
N LEU A 266 -24.80 -9.16 -41.57
CA LEU A 266 -24.14 -9.05 -42.88
C LEU A 266 -23.80 -10.43 -43.43
N ALA A 267 -24.58 -10.92 -44.42
CA ALA A 267 -24.25 -12.15 -45.11
C ALA A 267 -23.05 -11.95 -46.03
N PHE A 268 -21.85 -12.29 -45.52
CA PHE A 268 -20.67 -12.51 -46.32
C PHE A 268 -20.60 -13.99 -46.70
N ASP A 269 -20.43 -14.29 -48.01
CA ASP A 269 -20.01 -15.61 -48.43
C ASP A 269 -18.52 -15.82 -48.11
N ASP A 270 -18.00 -17.06 -48.24
CA ASP A 270 -16.57 -17.42 -47.97
C ASP A 270 -15.54 -16.58 -48.74
N SER A 271 -15.97 -15.72 -49.67
CA SER A 271 -15.14 -14.80 -50.45
C SER A 271 -15.30 -13.31 -50.08
N GLY A 272 -16.08 -12.99 -49.03
CA GLY A 272 -16.12 -11.71 -48.33
C GLY A 272 -16.51 -10.46 -49.09
N LYS A 273 -16.71 -10.50 -50.41
CA LYS A 273 -17.10 -9.35 -51.26
C LYS A 273 -17.82 -9.72 -52.56
N LEU A 274 -17.79 -10.97 -52.99
CA LEU A 274 -18.18 -11.33 -54.35
C LEU A 274 -19.71 -11.47 -54.54
N ALA A 275 -20.46 -11.80 -53.53
CA ALA A 275 -21.93 -11.99 -53.67
C ALA A 275 -22.65 -10.66 -53.92
N LEU A 276 -22.28 -9.60 -53.15
CA LEU A 276 -22.85 -8.26 -53.35
C LEU A 276 -22.37 -7.64 -54.67
N ALA A 277 -21.09 -7.82 -55.03
CA ALA A 277 -20.53 -7.33 -56.29
C ALA A 277 -21.13 -8.05 -57.52
N ARG A 278 -21.39 -9.36 -57.47
CA ARG A 278 -22.09 -10.11 -58.55
C ARG A 278 -23.54 -9.74 -58.66
N GLN A 279 -24.25 -9.47 -57.57
CA GLN A 279 -25.62 -8.96 -57.60
C GLN A 279 -25.70 -7.56 -58.21
N LEU A 280 -24.75 -6.67 -57.89
CA LEU A 280 -24.66 -5.33 -58.48
C LEU A 280 -24.22 -5.37 -59.95
N ALA A 281 -23.30 -6.27 -60.32
CA ALA A 281 -22.85 -6.43 -61.71
C ALA A 281 -23.84 -7.18 -62.61
N GLY A 282 -24.73 -8.00 -62.04
CA GLY A 282 -25.80 -8.71 -62.79
C GLY A 282 -27.02 -7.86 -63.06
N ALA A 283 -27.12 -6.66 -62.48
CA ALA A 283 -28.28 -5.77 -62.67
C ALA A 283 -28.18 -4.85 -63.92
N ASP A 284 -27.02 -4.83 -64.61
CA ASP A 284 -26.78 -3.90 -65.74
C ASP A 284 -27.04 -4.50 -67.14
N SER A 285 -27.58 -5.67 -67.29
CA SER A 285 -27.91 -6.19 -68.60
C SER A 285 -29.25 -6.93 -68.59
N SER A 286 -30.25 -6.24 -68.79
CA SER A 286 -31.42 -6.43 -69.65
C SER A 286 -32.79 -6.10 -69.04
N ALA A 287 -33.50 -5.28 -69.78
CA ALA A 287 -34.97 -5.11 -69.83
C ALA A 287 -35.63 -4.16 -68.81
N MET A 288 -35.98 -3.01 -69.34
CA MET A 288 -37.10 -2.23 -68.87
C MET A 288 -38.32 -3.16 -68.62
N GLY A 289 -38.73 -3.16 -67.35
CA GLY A 289 -39.99 -3.79 -66.90
C GLY A 289 -40.28 -3.26 -65.53
N ASP A 290 -41.41 -2.59 -65.40
CA ASP A 290 -41.97 -1.96 -64.23
C ASP A 290 -41.97 -2.90 -62.98
N GLY A 291 -41.08 -2.74 -62.08
CA GLY A 291 -41.00 -3.54 -60.89
C GLY A 291 -39.62 -3.35 -60.24
N ALA A 292 -39.44 -2.30 -59.37
CA ALA A 292 -38.28 -2.17 -58.56
C ALA A 292 -37.95 -3.51 -57.86
N PRO A 293 -36.76 -4.10 -57.99
CA PRO A 293 -36.42 -5.29 -57.25
C PRO A 293 -36.47 -4.91 -55.77
N ARG A 294 -37.44 -5.44 -55.04
CA ARG A 294 -37.41 -5.45 -53.61
C ARG A 294 -36.15 -6.20 -53.24
N LEU A 295 -35.13 -5.48 -52.77
CA LEU A 295 -34.04 -6.03 -52.02
C LEU A 295 -34.63 -6.71 -50.79
N SER A 296 -35.12 -7.94 -50.96
CA SER A 296 -35.35 -8.81 -49.83
C SER A 296 -33.97 -9.14 -49.33
N ALA A 297 -33.51 -8.39 -48.34
CA ALA A 297 -32.34 -8.71 -47.57
C ALA A 297 -32.56 -10.13 -47.02
N PHE A 298 -31.96 -11.11 -47.64
CA PHE A 298 -31.80 -12.43 -47.05
C PHE A 298 -30.76 -12.26 -45.94
N SER A 299 -31.20 -11.76 -44.81
CA SER A 299 -30.49 -11.89 -43.56
C SER A 299 -30.48 -13.37 -43.21
N ARG A 300 -29.44 -14.07 -43.66
CA ARG A 300 -29.13 -15.40 -43.15
C ARG A 300 -28.57 -15.19 -41.77
N ALA A 301 -29.36 -15.36 -40.74
CA ALA A 301 -28.89 -15.39 -39.38
C ALA A 301 -27.69 -16.36 -39.29
N ARG A 302 -26.53 -15.86 -38.87
CA ARG A 302 -25.33 -16.69 -38.73
C ARG A 302 -25.59 -17.69 -37.61
N ARG A 303 -25.54 -18.97 -37.95
CA ARG A 303 -25.67 -20.05 -36.97
C ARG A 303 -24.27 -20.53 -36.56
N TYR A 304 -24.06 -20.75 -35.29
CA TYR A 304 -22.79 -21.19 -34.71
C TYR A 304 -22.79 -22.70 -34.51
N SER A 305 -21.64 -23.36 -34.67
CA SER A 305 -21.52 -24.77 -34.34
C SER A 305 -21.67 -24.99 -32.85
N ALA A 306 -22.15 -26.18 -32.45
CA ALA A 306 -22.20 -26.55 -31.02
C ALA A 306 -20.81 -26.51 -30.35
N ALA A 307 -19.76 -26.84 -31.12
CA ALA A 307 -18.36 -26.77 -30.63
C ALA A 307 -17.91 -25.32 -30.35
N HIS A 308 -18.29 -24.37 -31.22
CA HIS A 308 -18.01 -22.95 -31.05
C HIS A 308 -18.63 -22.41 -29.74
N ILE A 309 -19.95 -22.62 -29.60
CA ILE A 309 -20.69 -22.19 -28.41
C ILE A 309 -20.14 -22.88 -27.18
N GLY A 310 -19.89 -24.19 -27.25
CA GLY A 310 -19.31 -24.97 -26.14
C GLY A 310 -17.94 -24.44 -25.66
N ALA A 311 -17.09 -24.06 -26.63
CA ALA A 311 -15.78 -23.49 -26.30
C ALA A 311 -15.89 -22.14 -25.56
N ARG A 312 -16.78 -21.23 -26.00
CA ARG A 312 -17.05 -19.94 -25.31
C ARG A 312 -17.62 -20.15 -23.92
N VAL A 313 -18.60 -21.01 -23.79
CA VAL A 313 -19.25 -21.36 -22.51
C VAL A 313 -18.24 -21.98 -21.55
N ALA A 314 -17.35 -22.87 -22.02
CA ALA A 314 -16.31 -23.46 -21.21
C ALA A 314 -15.27 -22.44 -20.73
N GLN A 315 -14.87 -21.52 -21.62
CA GLN A 315 -13.92 -20.47 -21.27
C GLN A 315 -14.47 -19.53 -20.18
N ILE A 316 -15.72 -19.09 -20.31
CA ILE A 316 -16.39 -18.26 -19.29
C ILE A 316 -16.62 -19.08 -18.02
N GLY A 317 -17.00 -20.35 -18.14
CA GLY A 317 -17.19 -21.27 -17.03
C GLY A 317 -15.95 -21.39 -16.16
N ALA A 318 -14.77 -21.56 -16.77
CA ALA A 318 -13.52 -21.64 -16.04
C ALA A 318 -13.20 -20.37 -15.20
N VAL A 319 -13.58 -19.19 -15.71
CA VAL A 319 -13.46 -17.93 -14.95
C VAL A 319 -14.46 -17.91 -13.79
N ILE A 320 -15.72 -18.29 -14.03
CA ILE A 320 -16.76 -18.36 -12.99
C ILE A 320 -16.35 -19.34 -11.88
N ASP A 321 -15.86 -20.53 -12.21
CA ASP A 321 -15.44 -21.54 -11.24
C ASP A 321 -14.31 -21.01 -10.34
N ARG A 322 -13.35 -20.27 -10.92
CA ARG A 322 -12.28 -19.61 -10.18
C ARG A 322 -12.83 -18.54 -9.22
N VAL A 323 -13.81 -17.75 -9.69
CA VAL A 323 -14.49 -16.74 -8.85
C VAL A 323 -15.26 -17.39 -7.72
N ASP A 324 -15.99 -18.48 -7.99
CA ASP A 324 -16.76 -19.21 -6.98
C ASP A 324 -15.87 -19.82 -5.90
N HIS A 325 -14.73 -20.38 -6.29
CA HIS A 325 -13.74 -20.88 -5.34
C HIS A 325 -13.19 -19.77 -4.44
N TRP A 326 -12.88 -18.61 -5.02
CA TRP A 326 -12.43 -17.46 -4.26
C TRP A 326 -13.51 -16.94 -3.30
N LEU A 327 -14.77 -16.80 -3.75
CA LEU A 327 -15.87 -16.32 -2.91
C LEU A 327 -16.13 -17.23 -1.70
N GLN A 328 -15.94 -18.55 -1.84
CA GLN A 328 -16.05 -19.50 -0.72
C GLN A 328 -15.04 -19.23 0.40
N GLY A 329 -13.87 -18.67 0.06
CA GLY A 329 -12.84 -18.30 1.02
C GLY A 329 -12.99 -16.88 1.59
N ALA A 330 -13.73 -15.99 0.91
CA ALA A 330 -13.75 -14.56 1.19
C ALA A 330 -14.22 -14.21 2.62
N ASP A 331 -15.27 -14.87 3.12
CA ASP A 331 -15.77 -14.62 4.48
C ASP A 331 -14.79 -15.07 5.57
N ARG A 332 -14.02 -16.13 5.30
CA ARG A 332 -12.95 -16.58 6.20
C ARG A 332 -11.81 -15.57 6.19
N HIS A 333 -11.37 -15.17 5.02
CA HIS A 333 -10.31 -14.17 4.85
C HIS A 333 -10.67 -12.84 5.54
N ALA A 334 -11.91 -12.35 5.37
CA ALA A 334 -12.38 -11.14 6.06
C ALA A 334 -12.28 -11.25 7.59
N ARG A 335 -12.68 -12.40 8.16
CA ARG A 335 -12.58 -12.64 9.61
C ARG A 335 -11.13 -12.74 10.08
N ASP A 336 -10.28 -13.42 9.34
CA ASP A 336 -8.86 -13.59 9.66
C ASP A 336 -8.14 -12.23 9.59
N LEU A 337 -8.41 -11.42 8.56
CA LEU A 337 -7.91 -10.05 8.43
C LEU A 337 -8.36 -9.17 9.60
N ALA A 338 -9.66 -9.18 9.92
CA ALA A 338 -10.20 -8.42 11.05
C ALA A 338 -9.56 -8.84 12.38
N GLY A 339 -9.38 -10.14 12.59
CA GLY A 339 -8.71 -10.68 13.78
C GLY A 339 -7.24 -10.27 13.85
N ALA A 340 -6.52 -10.38 12.74
CA ALA A 340 -5.11 -10.01 12.66
C ALA A 340 -4.89 -8.52 12.93
N LEU A 341 -5.73 -7.63 12.34
CA LEU A 341 -5.61 -6.18 12.53
C LEU A 341 -6.00 -5.73 13.94
N ARG A 342 -7.00 -6.37 14.57
CA ARG A 342 -7.38 -6.08 15.96
C ARG A 342 -6.34 -6.51 16.98
N ALA A 343 -5.53 -7.50 16.65
CA ALA A 343 -4.47 -7.98 17.51
C ALA A 343 -3.24 -7.05 17.53
N VAL A 344 -3.14 -6.13 16.58
CA VAL A 344 -2.03 -5.16 16.48
C VAL A 344 -2.27 -4.00 17.44
N VAL A 345 -1.43 -3.90 18.47
CA VAL A 345 -1.61 -2.98 19.63
C VAL A 345 -1.61 -1.49 19.24
N TRP A 346 -0.78 -1.10 18.27
CA TRP A 346 -0.65 0.30 17.82
C TRP A 346 -1.56 0.70 16.67
N LEU A 347 -2.39 -0.21 16.18
CA LEU A 347 -3.31 0.09 15.11
C LEU A 347 -4.62 0.64 15.68
N SER A 348 -5.07 1.80 15.19
CA SER A 348 -6.38 2.30 15.63
C SER A 348 -7.50 1.35 15.16
N PRO A 349 -8.51 1.08 15.99
CA PRO A 349 -9.64 0.25 15.58
C PRO A 349 -10.30 0.74 14.28
N SER A 350 -10.43 2.05 14.11
CA SER A 350 -11.00 2.66 12.90
C SER A 350 -10.21 2.37 11.62
N PHE A 351 -8.91 2.10 11.69
CA PHE A 351 -8.13 1.68 10.53
C PHE A 351 -8.46 0.22 10.16
N GLY A 352 -8.54 -0.65 11.16
CA GLY A 352 -8.93 -2.05 10.98
C GLY A 352 -10.33 -2.18 10.35
N ASP A 353 -11.30 -1.40 10.84
CA ASP A 353 -12.66 -1.40 10.30
C ASP A 353 -12.68 -0.95 8.83
N ARG A 354 -11.96 0.12 8.47
CA ARG A 354 -11.83 0.57 7.07
C ARG A 354 -11.16 -0.47 6.16
N ALA A 355 -10.18 -1.22 6.67
CA ALA A 355 -9.55 -2.29 5.89
C ALA A 355 -10.54 -3.42 5.57
N VAL A 356 -11.36 -3.80 6.55
CA VAL A 356 -12.42 -4.81 6.36
C VAL A 356 -13.50 -4.30 5.40
N GLU A 357 -13.94 -3.05 5.53
CA GLU A 357 -14.89 -2.42 4.58
C GLU A 357 -14.33 -2.39 3.15
N THR A 358 -13.06 -2.05 2.98
CA THR A 358 -12.40 -2.04 1.67
C THR A 358 -12.39 -3.45 1.05
N PHE A 359 -12.09 -4.47 1.86
CA PHE A 359 -12.16 -5.86 1.41
C PHE A 359 -13.58 -6.28 1.03
N GLN A 360 -14.58 -5.96 1.86
CA GLN A 360 -15.99 -6.24 1.56
C GLN A 360 -16.44 -5.56 0.26
N GLY A 361 -16.04 -4.30 0.03
CA GLY A 361 -16.28 -3.61 -1.23
C GLY A 361 -15.62 -4.32 -2.44
N SER A 362 -14.49 -4.97 -2.25
CA SER A 362 -13.86 -5.80 -3.28
C SER A 362 -14.66 -7.08 -3.53
N VAL A 363 -15.16 -7.73 -2.50
CA VAL A 363 -16.03 -8.91 -2.61
C VAL A 363 -17.32 -8.59 -3.38
N GLU A 364 -17.95 -7.45 -3.10
CA GLU A 364 -19.16 -7.02 -3.84
C GLU A 364 -18.86 -6.76 -5.32
N ARG A 365 -17.73 -6.15 -5.66
CA ARG A 365 -17.32 -5.99 -7.07
C ARG A 365 -17.10 -7.33 -7.76
N VAL A 366 -16.49 -8.30 -7.09
CA VAL A 366 -16.30 -9.66 -7.61
C VAL A 366 -17.65 -10.35 -7.84
N ARG A 367 -18.60 -10.22 -6.91
CA ARG A 367 -19.97 -10.75 -7.09
C ARG A 367 -20.67 -10.13 -8.31
N ALA A 368 -20.62 -8.81 -8.44
CA ALA A 368 -21.22 -8.11 -9.58
C ALA A 368 -20.58 -8.53 -10.93
N ALA A 369 -19.26 -8.71 -10.97
CA ALA A 369 -18.58 -9.20 -12.17
C ALA A 369 -18.96 -10.66 -12.50
N ARG A 370 -19.12 -11.51 -11.49
CA ARG A 370 -19.61 -12.88 -11.64
C ARG A 370 -21.02 -12.92 -12.26
N GLU A 371 -21.93 -12.10 -11.76
CA GLU A 371 -23.30 -12.01 -12.34
C GLU A 371 -23.27 -11.61 -13.80
N ARG A 372 -22.42 -10.64 -14.18
CA ARG A 372 -22.22 -10.26 -15.58
C ARG A 372 -21.67 -11.41 -16.42
N LEU A 373 -20.70 -12.17 -15.92
CA LEU A 373 -20.15 -13.34 -16.61
C LEU A 373 -21.21 -14.43 -16.80
N ILE A 374 -22.07 -14.67 -15.81
CA ILE A 374 -23.20 -15.61 -15.92
C ILE A 374 -24.16 -15.16 -17.03
N ALA A 375 -24.58 -13.89 -17.04
CA ALA A 375 -25.46 -13.35 -18.05
C ALA A 375 -24.85 -13.46 -19.47
N VAL A 376 -23.56 -13.17 -19.62
CA VAL A 376 -22.85 -13.33 -20.89
C VAL A 376 -22.79 -14.81 -21.31
N ARG A 377 -22.52 -15.73 -20.39
CA ARG A 377 -22.52 -17.18 -20.65
C ARG A 377 -23.89 -17.66 -21.14
N GLU A 378 -24.97 -17.24 -20.49
CA GLU A 378 -26.34 -17.57 -20.89
C GLU A 378 -26.66 -17.01 -22.26
N ALA A 379 -26.24 -15.79 -22.57
CA ALA A 379 -26.42 -15.18 -23.86
C ALA A 379 -25.63 -15.91 -24.98
N PHE A 380 -24.45 -16.44 -24.72
CA PHE A 380 -23.75 -17.35 -25.65
C PHE A 380 -24.50 -18.66 -25.85
N CYS A 381 -25.08 -19.24 -24.82
CA CYS A 381 -25.91 -20.43 -24.94
C CYS A 381 -27.17 -20.19 -25.80
N ALA A 382 -27.69 -18.95 -25.86
CA ALA A 382 -28.87 -18.57 -26.62
C ALA A 382 -28.57 -18.26 -28.11
N LEU A 383 -27.30 -18.27 -28.54
CA LEU A 383 -26.94 -18.06 -29.93
C LEU A 383 -27.51 -19.17 -30.82
N PRO A 384 -27.94 -18.86 -32.08
CA PRO A 384 -28.53 -19.82 -32.97
C PRO A 384 -27.53 -20.91 -33.39
N VAL A 385 -27.91 -22.17 -33.16
CA VAL A 385 -27.08 -23.36 -33.45
C VAL A 385 -27.28 -23.80 -34.89
N ASN A 386 -26.20 -24.18 -35.57
CA ASN A 386 -26.25 -24.83 -36.88
C ASN A 386 -26.13 -26.37 -36.71
N GLU A 387 -27.24 -27.07 -36.81
CA GLU A 387 -27.29 -28.53 -36.67
C GLU A 387 -26.64 -29.27 -37.87
N GLU A 388 -26.54 -28.63 -39.06
CA GLU A 388 -25.94 -29.23 -40.26
C GLU A 388 -24.38 -29.19 -40.25
N ALA A 389 -23.77 -28.43 -39.34
CA ALA A 389 -22.30 -28.32 -39.26
C ALA A 389 -21.65 -29.51 -38.53
N ALA A 390 -22.42 -30.32 -37.84
CA ALA A 390 -21.91 -31.52 -37.14
C ALA A 390 -21.45 -32.56 -38.17
N GLY A 391 -20.12 -32.68 -38.36
CA GLY A 391 -19.51 -33.70 -39.21
C GLY A 391 -18.88 -33.23 -40.54
N THR A 392 -18.96 -31.92 -40.87
CA THR A 392 -18.44 -31.42 -42.16
C THR A 392 -17.01 -30.88 -42.13
N GLY A 393 -16.24 -31.09 -41.04
CA GLY A 393 -14.87 -30.55 -40.88
C GLY A 393 -14.79 -29.01 -40.73
N ARG A 394 -15.92 -28.33 -40.66
CA ARG A 394 -16.07 -26.89 -40.47
C ARG A 394 -16.27 -26.50 -38.98
N ASP A 395 -16.22 -27.46 -38.09
CA ASP A 395 -16.28 -27.26 -36.61
C ASP A 395 -14.99 -26.66 -36.10
N ARG A 396 -14.78 -25.38 -36.39
CA ARG A 396 -13.60 -24.67 -35.90
C ARG A 396 -13.86 -24.16 -34.49
N VAL A 397 -13.11 -24.68 -33.54
CA VAL A 397 -13.07 -24.10 -32.19
C VAL A 397 -12.54 -22.68 -32.32
N PRO A 398 -13.26 -21.66 -31.79
CA PRO A 398 -12.81 -20.27 -31.87
C PRO A 398 -11.55 -20.06 -31.05
N ASP A 399 -10.70 -19.13 -31.49
CA ASP A 399 -9.58 -18.68 -30.69
C ASP A 399 -10.08 -18.17 -29.33
N PRO A 400 -9.34 -18.41 -28.24
CA PRO A 400 -9.72 -17.91 -26.93
C PRO A 400 -9.88 -16.38 -26.93
N VAL A 401 -10.85 -15.88 -26.16
CA VAL A 401 -10.96 -14.44 -25.90
C VAL A 401 -9.76 -14.02 -25.07
N ASP A 402 -9.06 -12.99 -25.50
CA ASP A 402 -7.95 -12.43 -24.73
C ASP A 402 -8.51 -11.63 -23.53
N ILE A 403 -8.35 -12.18 -22.34
CA ILE A 403 -8.77 -11.56 -21.08
C ILE A 403 -7.59 -10.98 -20.30
N GLY A 404 -6.39 -11.01 -20.90
CA GLY A 404 -5.16 -10.59 -20.22
C GLY A 404 -4.71 -11.54 -19.11
N SER A 405 -3.53 -11.28 -18.53
CA SER A 405 -3.06 -12.05 -17.38
C SER A 405 -3.76 -11.59 -16.10
N SER A 406 -4.08 -12.54 -15.23
CA SER A 406 -4.69 -12.31 -13.91
C SER A 406 -3.65 -12.03 -12.81
N ALA A 407 -2.35 -11.87 -13.18
CA ALA A 407 -1.25 -11.64 -12.25
C ALA A 407 -0.94 -10.16 -12.10
#